data_736a683b76cffb8d68ddaca5b737ec12
#
_entry.id   736a683b76cffb8d68ddaca5b737ec12
#
_cell.length_a   1.000
_cell.length_b   1.000
_cell.length_c   1.000
_cell.angle_alpha   90.00
_cell.angle_beta   90.00
_cell.angle_gamma   90.00
#
_symmetry.space_group_name_H-M   'P 1'
#
loop_
_entity.id
_entity.type
_entity.pdbx_description
1 polymer ?
#
loop_
_entity_poly.entity_id
_entity_poly.type
_entity_poly.pdbx_seq_one_letter_code
_entity_poly.pdbx_strand_id
1 'polypeptide(L)'
;KWAPKVWELLNSWEKDLWRSGETYPKDNAEMHSLFANGEVDLDFTQSPRGAGPTNTAGTTPPTSRAFAFYDNMIGDFNYWAIPYNAPNKAAALVYANLVLEPELQAAQVQPANGFCCGWGISTAKVTDAAGKAAINDAQNNLGDAAEDQNILAKALVSDIAAEYQDLIEADWEANVLLK
;
A
#
# COMPACT_ATOMS: atom_id res chain seq x y z
N LYS A 1 -9.58 23.52 -10.43
CA LYS A 1 -10.73 24.04 -9.64
C LYS A 1 -10.77 23.50 -8.20
N TRP A 2 -10.16 22.34 -7.91
CA TRP A 2 -10.19 21.71 -6.59
C TRP A 2 -8.93 21.99 -5.75
N ALA A 3 -7.78 22.14 -6.40
CA ALA A 3 -6.50 22.31 -5.73
C ALA A 3 -6.48 23.40 -4.64
N PRO A 4 -6.97 24.62 -4.86
CA PRO A 4 -6.95 25.64 -3.81
C PRO A 4 -7.65 25.23 -2.52
N LYS A 5 -8.78 24.52 -2.62
CA LYS A 5 -9.52 24.03 -1.45
C LYS A 5 -8.78 22.92 -0.70
N VAL A 6 -8.04 22.08 -1.45
CA VAL A 6 -7.20 21.03 -0.84
C VAL A 6 -6.05 21.68 -0.09
N TRP A 7 -5.40 22.68 -0.67
CA TRP A 7 -4.32 23.40 -0.01
C TRP A 7 -4.81 24.17 1.24
N GLU A 8 -5.96 24.82 1.18
CA GLU A 8 -6.59 25.43 2.34
C GLU A 8 -6.84 24.41 3.46
N LEU A 9 -7.36 23.23 3.11
CA LEU A 9 -7.61 22.16 4.06
C LEU A 9 -6.32 21.65 4.70
N LEU A 10 -5.30 21.32 3.90
CA LEU A 10 -4.00 20.85 4.42
C LEU A 10 -3.35 21.89 5.32
N ASN A 11 -3.39 23.16 4.93
CA ASN A 11 -2.87 24.26 5.73
C ASN A 11 -3.64 24.45 7.04
N SER A 12 -4.92 24.12 7.08
CA SER A 12 -5.71 24.19 8.33
C SER A 12 -5.29 23.15 9.37
N TRP A 13 -4.68 22.05 8.94
CA TRP A 13 -4.19 20.98 9.81
C TRP A 13 -2.77 21.20 10.31
N GLU A 14 -2.05 22.14 9.75
CA GLU A 14 -0.60 22.34 9.94
C GLU A 14 -0.19 22.39 11.42
N LYS A 15 -0.95 23.10 12.26
CA LYS A 15 -0.71 23.20 13.70
C LYS A 15 -0.76 21.85 14.44
N ASP A 16 -1.47 20.88 13.86
CA ASP A 16 -1.68 19.55 14.42
C ASP A 16 -0.74 18.49 13.78
N LEU A 17 0.05 18.90 12.80
CA LEU A 17 1.05 18.04 12.17
C LEU A 17 2.35 17.97 13.00
N TRP A 18 3.18 16.97 12.70
CA TRP A 18 4.49 16.85 13.29
C TRP A 18 5.28 18.17 13.17
N ARG A 19 5.89 18.61 14.27
CA ARG A 19 6.56 19.91 14.39
C ARG A 19 5.71 21.11 13.94
N SER A 20 4.41 21.01 14.08
CA SER A 20 3.46 22.05 13.65
C SER A 20 3.58 22.44 12.18
N GLY A 21 4.00 21.49 11.33
CA GLY A 21 4.12 21.69 9.89
C GLY A 21 5.33 22.56 9.46
N GLU A 22 6.26 22.90 10.37
CA GLU A 22 7.49 23.63 10.02
C GLU A 22 8.40 22.84 9.09
N THR A 23 8.25 21.53 9.06
CA THR A 23 8.97 20.61 8.18
C THR A 23 8.19 19.34 7.98
N TYR A 24 8.51 18.61 6.93
CA TYR A 24 7.90 17.35 6.56
C TYR A 24 8.94 16.25 6.45
N PRO A 25 8.58 14.97 6.70
CA PRO A 25 9.46 13.85 6.43
C PRO A 25 9.89 13.86 4.95
N LYS A 26 11.15 13.63 4.71
CA LYS A 26 11.72 13.69 3.34
C LYS A 26 11.28 12.51 2.45
N ASP A 27 10.92 11.40 3.07
CA ASP A 27 10.52 10.16 2.39
C ASP A 27 9.70 9.24 3.32
N ASN A 28 9.16 8.16 2.74
CA ASN A 28 8.40 7.17 3.49
C ASN A 28 9.22 6.49 4.60
N ALA A 29 10.52 6.29 4.41
CA ALA A 29 11.35 5.63 5.41
C ALA A 29 11.50 6.49 6.68
N GLU A 30 11.64 7.80 6.52
CA GLU A 30 11.64 8.73 7.65
C GLU A 30 10.26 8.76 8.33
N MET A 31 9.17 8.83 7.57
CA MET A 31 7.81 8.79 8.12
C MET A 31 7.55 7.52 8.92
N HIS A 32 7.93 6.35 8.38
CA HIS A 32 7.82 5.07 9.09
C HIS A 32 8.65 5.04 10.38
N SER A 33 9.82 5.67 10.37
CA SER A 33 10.68 5.77 11.57
C SER A 33 10.04 6.64 12.65
N LEU A 34 9.43 7.77 12.29
CA LEU A 34 8.71 8.63 13.22
C LEU A 34 7.53 7.89 13.86
N PHE A 35 6.78 7.14 13.07
CA PHE A 35 5.68 6.32 13.56
C PHE A 35 6.18 5.20 14.49
N ALA A 36 7.22 4.47 14.08
CA ALA A 36 7.81 3.40 14.88
C ALA A 36 8.35 3.89 16.22
N ASN A 37 8.88 5.11 16.27
CA ASN A 37 9.39 5.77 17.49
C ASN A 37 8.29 6.41 18.34
N GLY A 38 7.05 6.46 17.87
CA GLY A 38 5.93 7.11 18.56
C GLY A 38 5.98 8.64 18.53
N GLU A 39 6.67 9.22 17.55
CA GLU A 39 6.69 10.68 17.33
C GLU A 39 5.45 11.17 16.57
N VAL A 40 4.80 10.27 15.82
CA VAL A 40 3.53 10.50 15.13
C VAL A 40 2.58 9.33 15.38
N ASP A 41 1.29 9.60 15.43
CA ASP A 41 0.24 8.61 15.68
C ASP A 41 -0.29 7.96 14.40
N LEU A 42 -0.07 8.58 13.26
CA LEU A 42 -0.54 8.13 11.94
C LEU A 42 0.64 8.05 10.97
N ASP A 43 0.63 7.00 10.17
CA ASP A 43 1.58 6.76 9.10
C ASP A 43 0.83 6.34 7.83
N PHE A 44 1.44 6.52 6.68
CA PHE A 44 0.88 6.18 5.40
C PHE A 44 1.59 4.97 4.80
N THR A 45 0.86 3.89 4.58
CA THR A 45 1.39 2.69 3.93
C THR A 45 0.77 2.45 2.56
N GLN A 46 1.59 2.09 1.59
CA GLN A 46 1.15 1.65 0.26
C GLN A 46 0.90 0.14 0.21
N SER A 47 1.17 -0.57 1.32
CA SER A 47 1.03 -2.01 1.36
C SER A 47 -0.36 -2.44 1.82
N PRO A 48 -1.09 -3.25 1.03
CA PRO A 48 -2.36 -3.81 1.47
C PRO A 48 -2.23 -4.80 2.65
N ARG A 49 -1.00 -5.15 3.05
CA ARG A 49 -0.73 -5.92 4.28
C ARG A 49 -0.73 -5.03 5.54
N GLY A 50 -0.89 -3.71 5.37
CA GLY A 50 -0.97 -2.75 6.45
C GLY A 50 0.23 -2.81 7.40
N ALA A 51 -0.05 -2.85 8.70
CA ALA A 51 0.94 -2.94 9.76
C ALA A 51 1.40 -4.38 10.07
N GLY A 52 0.86 -5.41 9.39
CA GLY A 52 1.16 -6.81 9.68
C GLY A 52 2.65 -7.16 9.68
N PRO A 53 3.40 -6.85 8.62
CA PRO A 53 4.84 -7.13 8.56
C PRO A 53 5.65 -6.44 9.65
N THR A 54 5.39 -5.17 9.93
CA THR A 54 6.13 -4.38 10.91
C THR A 54 5.80 -4.79 12.35
N ASN A 55 4.53 -5.14 12.64
CA ASN A 55 4.14 -5.70 13.93
C ASN A 55 4.81 -7.07 14.16
N THR A 56 4.84 -7.93 13.14
CA THR A 56 5.49 -9.25 13.21
C THR A 56 7.00 -9.13 13.41
N ALA A 57 7.63 -8.16 12.76
CA ALA A 57 9.06 -7.85 12.92
C ALA A 57 9.38 -7.13 14.25
N GLY A 58 8.37 -6.68 15.00
CA GLY A 58 8.57 -5.90 16.23
C GLY A 58 9.12 -4.50 16.01
N THR A 59 9.00 -3.96 14.81
CA THR A 59 9.47 -2.61 14.45
C THR A 59 8.42 -1.53 14.69
N THR A 60 7.16 -1.90 14.85
CA THR A 60 6.06 -1.02 15.25
C THR A 60 5.33 -1.59 16.47
N PRO A 61 4.59 -0.77 17.22
CA PRO A 61 3.79 -1.26 18.34
C PRO A 61 2.83 -2.37 17.88
N PRO A 62 2.65 -3.45 18.63
CA PRO A 62 1.77 -4.56 18.25
C PRO A 62 0.28 -4.16 18.20
N THR A 63 -0.04 -2.98 18.70
CA THR A 63 -1.36 -2.36 18.62
C THR A 63 -1.59 -1.58 17.34
N SER A 64 -0.57 -1.43 16.49
CA SER A 64 -0.71 -0.75 15.20
C SER A 64 -1.74 -1.45 14.32
N ARG A 65 -2.61 -0.66 13.70
CA ARG A 65 -3.71 -1.11 12.85
C ARG A 65 -3.68 -0.34 11.55
N ALA A 66 -4.06 -1.00 10.46
CA ALA A 66 -4.30 -0.31 9.19
C ALA A 66 -5.80 -0.14 8.98
N PHE A 67 -6.15 0.94 8.34
CA PHE A 67 -7.51 1.19 7.84
C PHE A 67 -7.44 1.80 6.45
N ALA A 68 -8.50 1.64 5.69
CA ALA A 68 -8.63 2.25 4.37
C ALA A 68 -9.68 3.36 4.40
N PHE A 69 -9.51 4.36 3.55
CA PHE A 69 -10.64 5.19 3.17
C PHE A 69 -11.57 4.35 2.30
N TYR A 70 -12.85 4.29 2.66
CA TYR A 70 -13.82 3.42 1.96
C TYR A 70 -14.16 3.89 0.55
N ASP A 71 -13.76 5.12 0.21
CA ASP A 71 -13.94 5.72 -1.11
C ASP A 71 -12.64 6.32 -1.61
N ASN A 72 -12.36 6.13 -2.91
CA ASN A 72 -11.28 6.82 -3.63
C ASN A 72 -9.86 6.56 -3.09
N MET A 73 -9.56 5.34 -2.68
CA MET A 73 -8.20 4.90 -2.45
C MET A 73 -7.47 4.72 -3.78
N ILE A 74 -6.36 5.40 -3.98
CA ILE A 74 -5.51 5.17 -5.16
C ILE A 74 -4.90 3.78 -5.03
N GLY A 75 -5.04 2.97 -6.08
CA GLY A 75 -4.46 1.63 -6.13
C GLY A 75 -3.92 1.29 -7.50
N ASP A 76 -2.81 0.58 -7.51
CA ASP A 76 -2.16 0.13 -8.72
C ASP A 76 -1.73 -1.34 -8.57
N PHE A 77 -1.36 -1.95 -9.70
CA PHE A 77 -0.87 -3.31 -9.80
C PHE A 77 0.55 -3.32 -10.35
N ASN A 78 1.37 -4.19 -9.79
CA ASN A 78 2.64 -4.52 -10.40
C ASN A 78 2.43 -5.56 -11.50
N TYR A 79 3.04 -5.35 -12.65
CA TYR A 79 2.87 -6.19 -13.83
C TYR A 79 4.13 -6.94 -14.18
N TRP A 80 3.97 -8.19 -14.58
CA TRP A 80 5.01 -8.99 -15.19
C TRP A 80 4.93 -8.86 -16.71
N ALA A 81 6.03 -8.52 -17.34
CA ALA A 81 6.12 -8.44 -18.79
C ALA A 81 7.21 -9.38 -19.31
N ILE A 82 6.94 -10.08 -20.41
CA ILE A 82 7.91 -10.92 -21.11
C ILE A 82 8.34 -10.17 -22.36
N PRO A 83 9.59 -9.64 -22.43
CA PRO A 83 10.07 -8.96 -23.62
C PRO A 83 9.98 -9.86 -24.86
N TYR A 84 9.68 -9.28 -26.01
CA TYR A 84 9.54 -10.04 -27.25
C TYR A 84 10.81 -10.80 -27.63
N ASN A 85 11.98 -10.29 -27.26
CA ASN A 85 13.30 -10.88 -27.50
C ASN A 85 13.83 -11.72 -26.32
N ALA A 86 12.99 -12.07 -25.35
CA ALA A 86 13.40 -12.92 -24.22
C ALA A 86 13.91 -14.29 -24.74
N PRO A 87 15.09 -14.74 -24.29
CA PRO A 87 15.70 -15.97 -24.79
C PRO A 87 14.93 -17.23 -24.34
N ASN A 88 14.24 -17.19 -23.21
CA ASN A 88 13.55 -18.32 -22.59
C ASN A 88 12.07 -18.02 -22.32
N LYS A 89 11.31 -17.66 -23.36
CA LYS A 89 9.89 -17.28 -23.24
C LYS A 89 9.02 -18.37 -22.59
N ALA A 90 9.30 -19.65 -22.91
CA ALA A 90 8.54 -20.75 -22.32
C ALA A 90 8.73 -20.82 -20.79
N ALA A 91 9.96 -20.69 -20.30
CA ALA A 91 10.23 -20.63 -18.87
C ALA A 91 9.60 -19.39 -18.21
N ALA A 92 9.64 -18.24 -18.88
CA ALA A 92 9.01 -17.01 -18.38
C ALA A 92 7.48 -17.16 -18.29
N LEU A 93 6.83 -17.84 -19.21
CA LEU A 93 5.39 -18.16 -19.15
C LEU A 93 5.06 -19.08 -17.98
N VAL A 94 5.88 -20.12 -17.75
CA VAL A 94 5.71 -21.02 -16.59
C VAL A 94 5.85 -20.24 -15.29
N TYR A 95 6.84 -19.36 -15.20
CA TYR A 95 7.02 -18.51 -14.01
C TYR A 95 5.85 -17.53 -13.81
N ALA A 96 5.40 -16.87 -14.88
CA ALA A 96 4.25 -15.99 -14.83
C ALA A 96 2.98 -16.71 -14.38
N ASN A 97 2.78 -17.97 -14.79
CA ASN A 97 1.68 -18.81 -14.30
C ASN A 97 1.87 -19.17 -12.82
N LEU A 98 3.09 -19.55 -12.43
CA LEU A 98 3.40 -19.94 -11.04
C LEU A 98 3.10 -18.81 -10.05
N VAL A 99 3.44 -17.58 -10.38
CA VAL A 99 3.20 -16.44 -9.45
C VAL A 99 1.71 -16.13 -9.26
N LEU A 100 0.84 -16.70 -10.08
CA LEU A 100 -0.63 -16.59 -9.95
C LEU A 100 -1.25 -17.75 -9.17
N GLU A 101 -0.47 -18.76 -8.79
CA GLU A 101 -0.98 -19.86 -7.97
C GLU A 101 -1.45 -19.34 -6.59
N PRO A 102 -2.65 -19.73 -6.14
CA PRO A 102 -3.23 -19.21 -4.90
C PRO A 102 -2.37 -19.41 -3.66
N GLU A 103 -1.71 -20.57 -3.54
CA GLU A 103 -0.83 -20.87 -2.43
C GLU A 103 0.42 -20.00 -2.41
N LEU A 104 0.98 -19.71 -3.60
CA LEU A 104 2.14 -18.81 -3.70
C LEU A 104 1.74 -17.37 -3.38
N GLN A 105 0.59 -16.93 -3.88
CA GLN A 105 0.02 -15.62 -3.55
C GLN A 105 -0.21 -15.50 -2.03
N ALA A 106 -0.79 -16.51 -1.41
CA ALA A 106 -0.98 -16.55 0.03
C ALA A 106 0.35 -16.49 0.79
N ALA A 107 1.37 -17.23 0.34
CA ALA A 107 2.70 -17.18 0.95
C ALA A 107 3.35 -15.78 0.86
N GLN A 108 3.14 -15.07 -0.26
CA GLN A 108 3.66 -13.70 -0.44
C GLN A 108 2.99 -12.68 0.49
N VAL A 109 1.72 -12.86 0.78
CA VAL A 109 0.93 -11.95 1.63
C VAL A 109 1.20 -12.17 3.13
N GLN A 110 1.73 -13.32 3.54
CA GLN A 110 2.05 -13.60 4.94
C GLN A 110 2.88 -12.49 5.60
N PRO A 111 2.58 -12.07 6.83
CA PRO A 111 3.31 -10.99 7.51
C PRO A 111 4.81 -11.25 7.64
N ALA A 112 5.20 -12.52 7.85
CA ALA A 112 6.59 -12.94 8.02
C ALA A 112 7.40 -12.94 6.70
N ASN A 113 6.74 -12.92 5.55
CA ASN A 113 7.42 -12.92 4.26
C ASN A 113 7.59 -11.46 3.80
N GLY A 114 8.78 -10.98 3.71
CA GLY A 114 9.10 -9.58 3.34
C GLY A 114 8.68 -9.13 1.94
N PHE A 115 7.64 -9.71 1.35
CA PHE A 115 7.17 -9.34 0.01
C PHE A 115 6.18 -8.17 0.07
N CYS A 116 6.23 -7.28 -0.92
CA CYS A 116 5.60 -5.97 -0.85
C CYS A 116 4.09 -5.95 -1.02
N CYS A 117 3.50 -6.92 -1.67
CA CYS A 117 2.26 -6.63 -2.39
C CYS A 117 1.05 -7.39 -1.83
N GLY A 118 -0.14 -7.00 -2.26
CA GLY A 118 -1.37 -7.72 -1.98
C GLY A 118 -1.63 -8.83 -2.99
N TRP A 119 -2.88 -9.22 -3.09
CA TRP A 119 -3.31 -10.26 -4.01
C TRP A 119 -3.22 -9.82 -5.46
N GLY A 120 -2.45 -10.53 -6.28
CA GLY A 120 -2.44 -10.40 -7.73
C GLY A 120 -3.55 -11.19 -8.42
N ILE A 121 -4.38 -11.88 -7.65
CA ILE A 121 -5.52 -12.68 -8.11
C ILE A 121 -6.81 -12.28 -7.41
N SER A 122 -7.95 -12.60 -8.02
CA SER A 122 -9.24 -12.48 -7.35
C SER A 122 -9.45 -13.67 -6.42
N THR A 123 -9.29 -13.46 -5.13
CA THR A 123 -9.46 -14.51 -4.11
C THR A 123 -10.86 -15.14 -4.14
N ALA A 124 -11.89 -14.37 -4.50
CA ALA A 124 -13.27 -14.85 -4.66
C ALA A 124 -13.44 -15.84 -5.80
N LYS A 125 -12.53 -15.88 -6.78
CA LYS A 125 -12.58 -16.80 -7.93
C LYS A 125 -11.77 -18.09 -7.70
N VAL A 126 -11.05 -18.20 -6.62
CA VAL A 126 -10.33 -19.43 -6.28
C VAL A 126 -11.35 -20.51 -5.88
N THR A 127 -11.31 -21.65 -6.54
CA THR A 127 -12.30 -22.73 -6.35
C THR A 127 -11.74 -23.94 -5.62
N ASP A 128 -10.44 -24.21 -5.75
CA ASP A 128 -9.80 -25.35 -5.11
C ASP A 128 -9.67 -25.18 -3.58
N ALA A 129 -9.67 -26.30 -2.87
CA ALA A 129 -9.70 -26.31 -1.41
C ALA A 129 -8.36 -25.87 -0.78
N ALA A 130 -7.24 -26.20 -1.41
CA ALA A 130 -5.91 -25.88 -0.89
C ALA A 130 -5.64 -24.36 -1.02
N GLY A 131 -5.93 -23.77 -2.17
CA GLY A 131 -5.82 -22.34 -2.39
C GLY A 131 -6.71 -21.53 -1.44
N LYS A 132 -7.97 -21.96 -1.25
CA LYS A 132 -8.87 -21.30 -0.27
C LYS A 132 -8.33 -21.38 1.16
N ALA A 133 -7.79 -22.53 1.56
CA ALA A 133 -7.23 -22.69 2.88
C ALA A 133 -6.00 -21.79 3.09
N ALA A 134 -5.11 -21.72 2.11
CA ALA A 134 -3.92 -20.88 2.14
C ALA A 134 -4.28 -19.38 2.21
N ILE A 135 -5.26 -18.94 1.43
CA ILE A 135 -5.77 -17.55 1.44
C ILE A 135 -6.35 -17.20 2.82
N ASN A 136 -7.20 -18.05 3.36
CA ASN A 136 -7.80 -17.83 4.68
C ASN A 136 -6.74 -17.79 5.78
N ASP A 137 -5.74 -18.66 5.74
CA ASP A 137 -4.62 -18.65 6.69
C ASP A 137 -3.85 -17.33 6.61
N ALA A 138 -3.51 -16.88 5.41
CA ALA A 138 -2.80 -15.62 5.24
C ALA A 138 -3.61 -14.39 5.72
N GLN A 139 -4.92 -14.37 5.47
CA GLN A 139 -5.81 -13.31 5.96
C GLN A 139 -5.91 -13.33 7.49
N ASN A 140 -6.03 -14.50 8.08
CA ASN A 140 -6.08 -14.64 9.54
C ASN A 140 -4.77 -14.20 10.21
N ASN A 141 -3.63 -14.47 9.59
CA ASN A 141 -2.32 -14.08 10.11
C ASN A 141 -2.05 -12.57 10.00
N LEU A 142 -2.66 -11.88 9.02
CA LEU A 142 -2.65 -10.42 8.95
C LEU A 142 -3.56 -9.82 10.05
N GLY A 143 -4.69 -10.46 10.32
CA GLY A 143 -5.66 -10.02 11.33
C GLY A 143 -6.02 -8.55 11.20
N ASP A 144 -6.24 -7.90 12.35
CA ASP A 144 -6.60 -6.47 12.41
C ASP A 144 -5.42 -5.53 12.05
N ALA A 145 -4.23 -6.05 11.82
CA ALA A 145 -3.09 -5.24 11.39
C ALA A 145 -3.20 -4.78 9.93
N ALA A 146 -4.08 -5.41 9.14
CA ALA A 146 -4.36 -5.05 7.76
C ALA A 146 -5.86 -4.87 7.55
N GLU A 147 -6.23 -4.05 6.57
CA GLU A 147 -7.62 -3.91 6.15
C GLU A 147 -8.06 -5.13 5.33
N ASP A 148 -9.36 -5.45 5.38
CA ASP A 148 -9.94 -6.51 4.55
C ASP A 148 -9.72 -6.21 3.07
N GLN A 149 -9.12 -7.17 2.37
CA GLN A 149 -8.79 -7.04 0.94
C GLN A 149 -10.04 -6.83 0.06
N ASN A 150 -11.20 -7.29 0.49
CA ASN A 150 -12.47 -7.05 -0.22
C ASN A 150 -12.95 -5.60 -0.04
N ILE A 151 -12.65 -4.98 1.08
CA ILE A 151 -12.91 -3.55 1.31
C ILE A 151 -11.96 -2.74 0.44
N LEU A 152 -10.67 -3.02 0.49
CA LEU A 152 -9.67 -2.36 -0.36
C LEU A 152 -10.05 -2.45 -1.84
N ALA A 153 -10.36 -3.64 -2.35
CA ALA A 153 -10.69 -3.85 -3.76
C ALA A 153 -11.91 -3.03 -4.23
N LYS A 154 -12.83 -2.69 -3.35
CA LYS A 154 -13.99 -1.85 -3.67
C LYS A 154 -13.68 -0.36 -3.62
N ALA A 155 -12.74 0.05 -2.79
CA ALA A 155 -12.37 1.43 -2.59
C ALA A 155 -11.38 1.95 -3.65
N LEU A 156 -10.72 1.04 -4.39
CA LEU A 156 -9.64 1.40 -5.32
C LEU A 156 -10.15 2.20 -6.52
N VAL A 157 -9.45 3.28 -6.81
CA VAL A 157 -9.54 4.05 -8.05
C VAL A 157 -8.17 4.05 -8.73
N SER A 158 -8.17 4.24 -10.03
CA SER A 158 -6.93 4.33 -10.81
C SER A 158 -6.10 5.52 -10.37
N ASP A 159 -4.80 5.40 -10.52
CA ASP A 159 -3.86 6.50 -10.36
C ASP A 159 -4.18 7.66 -11.31
N ILE A 160 -3.72 8.84 -10.95
CA ILE A 160 -3.88 10.04 -11.78
C ILE A 160 -2.96 9.95 -13.01
N ALA A 161 -3.35 10.62 -14.10
CA ALA A 161 -2.47 10.71 -15.26
C ALA A 161 -1.19 11.48 -14.91
N ALA A 162 -0.04 10.99 -15.42
CA ALA A 162 1.29 11.53 -15.11
C ALA A 162 1.41 13.03 -15.36
N GLU A 163 0.67 13.57 -16.33
CA GLU A 163 0.64 15.00 -16.64
C GLU A 163 0.13 15.89 -15.48
N TYR A 164 -0.61 15.31 -14.53
CA TYR A 164 -1.08 16.05 -13.35
C TYR A 164 -0.11 15.96 -12.17
N GLN A 165 0.80 15.01 -12.17
CA GLN A 165 1.75 14.82 -11.08
C GLN A 165 2.64 16.06 -10.91
N ASP A 166 3.31 16.49 -11.95
CA ASP A 166 4.18 17.67 -11.93
C ASP A 166 3.44 18.94 -11.47
N LEU A 167 2.16 19.08 -11.89
CA LEU A 167 1.32 20.21 -11.50
C LEU A 167 0.97 20.16 -10.00
N ILE A 168 0.65 19.00 -9.49
CA ILE A 168 0.32 18.82 -8.06
C ILE A 168 1.54 19.06 -7.21
N GLU A 169 2.71 18.54 -7.60
CA GLU A 169 3.97 18.73 -6.89
C GLU A 169 4.35 20.21 -6.82
N ALA A 170 4.32 20.91 -7.96
CA ALA A 170 4.62 22.35 -8.01
C ALA A 170 3.61 23.18 -7.19
N ASP A 171 2.33 22.88 -7.27
CA ASP A 171 1.29 23.56 -6.50
C ASP A 171 1.42 23.29 -5.00
N TRP A 172 1.75 22.04 -4.61
CA TRP A 172 1.99 21.70 -3.21
C TRP A 172 3.22 22.40 -2.65
N GLU A 173 4.32 22.42 -3.41
CA GLU A 173 5.53 23.15 -3.02
C GLU A 173 5.23 24.63 -2.75
N ALA A 174 4.52 25.28 -3.66
CA ALA A 174 4.23 26.71 -3.58
C ALA A 174 3.20 27.08 -2.51
N ASN A 175 2.24 26.20 -2.21
CA ASN A 175 1.08 26.55 -1.37
C ASN A 175 1.09 25.88 0.01
N VAL A 176 1.95 24.87 0.23
CA VAL A 176 2.03 24.14 1.49
C VAL A 176 3.46 24.14 2.03
N LEU A 177 4.46 23.73 1.24
CA LEU A 177 5.82 23.52 1.72
C LEU A 177 6.60 24.83 1.93
N LEU A 178 6.50 25.80 1.03
CA LEU A 178 7.33 27.02 0.99
C LEU A 178 6.54 28.30 1.30
N LYS A 179 5.38 28.21 1.92
CA LYS A 179 4.56 29.39 2.24
C LYS A 179 5.06 30.17 3.45
#